data_0f8c879fbfab4e3cfc96b10e28391037
#
_entry.id   0f8c879fbfab4e3cfc96b10e28391037
#
_cell.length_a   1.000
_cell.length_b   1.000
_cell.length_c   1.000
_cell.angle_alpha   90.00
_cell.angle_beta   90.00
_cell.angle_gamma   90.00
#
_symmetry.space_group_name_H-M   'P 1'
#
loop_
_entity.id
_entity.type
_entity.pdbx_description
1 polymer ?
#
loop_
_entity_poly.entity_id
_entity_poly.type
_entity_poly.pdbx_seq_one_letter_code
_entity_poly.pdbx_strand_id
1 'polypeptide(L)'
;MWMKSSNGESTKPAEAEFSQAGVIVRRNFHKIEATEEMPEHWEYEEWQMTKDQYDVYQVMLTETGDIEDALIELAEIIAGGE
;
A
#
# COMPACT_ATOMS: atom_id res chain seq x y z
N MET A 1 4.06 5.05 5.50
CA MET A 1 3.49 6.18 4.77
C MET A 1 3.23 5.81 3.32
N TRP A 2 2.12 6.28 2.79
CA TRP A 2 1.76 5.95 1.40
C TRP A 2 2.62 6.72 0.42
N MET A 3 3.15 6.03 -0.55
CA MET A 3 3.97 6.61 -1.61
C MET A 3 3.41 6.19 -2.96
N LYS A 4 3.42 7.12 -3.91
CA LYS A 4 2.99 6.82 -5.27
C LYS A 4 4.01 5.91 -5.95
N SER A 5 3.51 4.90 -6.65
CA SER A 5 4.35 3.95 -7.36
C SER A 5 3.68 3.51 -8.65
N SER A 6 4.42 2.86 -9.51
CA SER A 6 3.87 2.23 -10.71
C SER A 6 4.67 0.96 -11.02
N ASN A 7 4.02 0.02 -11.70
CA ASN A 7 4.69 -1.24 -12.01
C ASN A 7 5.27 -1.32 -13.43
N GLY A 8 4.89 -0.40 -14.30
CA GLY A 8 5.33 -0.43 -15.70
C GLY A 8 4.82 -1.62 -16.50
N GLU A 9 3.83 -2.33 -16.00
CA GLU A 9 3.26 -3.54 -16.62
C GLU A 9 1.76 -3.42 -16.76
N SER A 10 1.17 -4.20 -17.66
CA SER A 10 -0.28 -4.23 -17.85
C SER A 10 -1.01 -5.07 -16.81
N THR A 11 -0.30 -5.89 -16.05
CA THR A 11 -0.88 -6.74 -15.01
C THR A 11 -1.01 -5.97 -13.71
N LYS A 12 -2.20 -6.02 -13.11
CA LYS A 12 -2.44 -5.37 -11.82
C LYS A 12 -1.61 -6.04 -10.73
N PRO A 13 -0.83 -5.26 -9.94
CA PRO A 13 -0.06 -5.83 -8.85
C PRO A 13 -0.95 -6.35 -7.73
N ALA A 14 -0.43 -7.25 -6.91
CA ALA A 14 -1.13 -7.76 -5.74
C ALA A 14 -1.36 -6.65 -4.73
N GLU A 15 -2.46 -6.72 -3.99
CA GLU A 15 -2.77 -5.74 -2.94
C GLU A 15 -1.81 -5.84 -1.76
N ALA A 16 -1.24 -7.01 -1.52
CA ALA A 16 -0.23 -7.21 -0.48
C ALA A 16 0.81 -8.22 -0.97
N GLU A 17 2.07 -7.93 -0.69
CA GLU A 17 3.17 -8.85 -0.96
C GLU A 17 3.96 -9.08 0.32
N PHE A 18 4.24 -10.35 0.62
CA PHE A 18 4.98 -10.76 1.82
C PHE A 18 6.41 -11.11 1.43
N SER A 19 7.37 -10.62 2.21
CA SER A 19 8.78 -10.90 2.01
C SER A 19 9.49 -11.01 3.35
N GLN A 20 10.77 -11.35 3.33
CA GLN A 20 11.58 -11.39 4.55
C GLN A 20 11.74 -10.00 5.17
N ALA A 21 11.73 -8.98 4.35
CA ALA A 21 11.86 -7.60 4.80
C ALA A 21 10.58 -7.02 5.41
N GLY A 22 9.42 -7.68 5.18
CA GLY A 22 8.14 -7.21 5.68
C GLY A 22 7.02 -7.42 4.69
N VAL A 23 6.06 -6.51 4.71
CA VAL A 23 4.87 -6.57 3.86
C VAL A 23 4.73 -5.27 3.09
N ILE A 24 4.50 -5.38 1.79
CA ILE A 24 4.19 -4.22 0.95
C ILE A 24 2.70 -4.23 0.68
N VAL A 25 2.00 -3.17 1.09
CA VAL A 25 0.56 -3.02 0.90
C VAL A 25 0.32 -1.96 -0.16
N ARG A 26 -0.63 -2.21 -1.06
CA ARG A 26 -0.95 -1.32 -2.17
C ARG A 26 -2.44 -1.00 -2.18
N ARG A 27 -2.76 0.22 -2.59
CA ARG A 27 -4.14 0.69 -2.71
C ARG A 27 -4.28 1.72 -3.82
N ASN A 28 -5.52 2.11 -4.12
CA ASN A 28 -5.85 3.15 -5.11
C ASN A 28 -5.25 2.86 -6.48
N PHE A 29 -5.51 1.67 -6.98
CA PHE A 29 -5.03 1.24 -8.28
C PHE A 29 -5.73 2.01 -9.40
N HIS A 30 -4.94 2.56 -10.31
CA HIS A 30 -5.43 3.22 -11.52
C HIS A 30 -4.74 2.62 -12.73
N LYS A 31 -5.53 2.16 -13.67
CA LYS A 31 -5.02 1.66 -14.93
C LYS A 31 -4.76 2.84 -15.86
N ILE A 32 -3.53 2.97 -16.32
CA ILE A 32 -3.13 4.01 -17.26
C ILE A 32 -3.05 3.38 -18.64
N GLU A 33 -3.86 3.88 -19.56
CA GLU A 33 -3.89 3.34 -20.91
C GLU A 33 -2.61 3.65 -21.67
N ALA A 34 -2.27 2.76 -22.60
CA ALA A 34 -1.09 2.93 -23.43
C ALA A 34 -1.17 4.21 -24.26
N THR A 35 -0.06 4.91 -24.34
CA THR A 35 0.13 6.08 -25.21
C THR A 35 1.26 5.80 -26.17
N GLU A 36 1.52 6.74 -27.07
CA GLU A 36 2.64 6.59 -28.01
C GLU A 36 3.99 6.53 -27.29
N GLU A 37 4.08 7.13 -26.11
CA GLU A 37 5.34 7.22 -25.35
C GLU A 37 5.46 6.14 -24.30
N MET A 38 4.34 5.61 -23.77
CA MET A 38 4.35 4.68 -22.66
C MET A 38 3.39 3.52 -22.89
N PRO A 39 3.76 2.30 -22.51
CA PRO A 39 2.85 1.17 -22.54
C PRO A 39 1.78 1.28 -21.45
N GLU A 40 0.73 0.51 -21.57
CA GLU A 40 -0.29 0.37 -20.52
C GLU A 40 0.37 -0.11 -19.24
N HIS A 41 0.03 0.53 -18.14
CA HIS A 41 0.59 0.19 -16.83
C HIS A 41 -0.38 0.57 -15.72
N TRP A 42 -0.01 0.25 -14.48
CA TRP A 42 -0.79 0.59 -13.29
C TRP A 42 -0.04 1.59 -12.44
N GLU A 43 -0.78 2.56 -11.92
CA GLU A 43 -0.31 3.46 -10.87
C GLU A 43 -1.10 3.18 -9.60
N TYR A 44 -0.45 3.28 -8.46
CA TYR A 44 -1.04 2.95 -7.19
C TYR A 44 -0.27 3.61 -6.06
N GLU A 45 -0.80 3.50 -4.85
CA GLU A 45 -0.08 3.88 -3.65
C GLU A 45 0.44 2.64 -2.94
N GLU A 46 1.60 2.75 -2.35
CA GLU A 46 2.31 1.64 -1.74
C GLU A 46 2.86 2.04 -0.37
N TRP A 47 2.76 1.14 0.59
CA TRP A 47 3.34 1.34 1.92
C TRP A 47 4.07 0.06 2.31
N GLN A 48 5.37 0.19 2.62
CA GLN A 48 6.16 -0.91 3.13
C GLN A 48 6.06 -0.95 4.66
N MET A 49 5.59 -2.06 5.19
CA MET A 49 5.36 -2.27 6.61
C MET A 49 6.21 -3.42 7.13
N THR A 50 6.51 -3.40 8.43
CA THR A 50 6.98 -4.60 9.09
C THR A 50 5.79 -5.56 9.26
N LYS A 51 6.07 -6.83 9.60
CA LYS A 51 5.00 -7.80 9.83
C LYS A 51 4.12 -7.40 11.01
N ASP A 52 4.72 -6.85 12.04
CA ASP A 52 3.97 -6.37 13.21
C ASP A 52 3.05 -5.20 12.85
N GLN A 53 3.54 -4.27 12.05
CA GLN A 53 2.73 -3.16 11.56
C GLN A 53 1.57 -3.65 10.71
N TYR A 54 1.79 -4.63 9.88
CA TYR A 54 0.75 -5.20 9.04
C TYR A 54 -0.34 -5.88 9.88
N ASP A 55 0.03 -6.58 10.94
CA ASP A 55 -0.94 -7.19 11.85
C ASP A 55 -1.83 -6.15 12.50
N VAL A 56 -1.24 -5.05 12.99
CA VAL A 56 -2.00 -3.93 13.56
C VAL A 56 -2.91 -3.30 12.51
N TYR A 57 -2.40 -3.09 11.31
CA TYR A 57 -3.16 -2.55 10.19
C TYR A 57 -4.40 -3.38 9.89
N GLN A 58 -4.28 -4.71 9.86
CA GLN A 58 -5.41 -5.60 9.61
C GLN A 58 -6.46 -5.53 10.72
N VAL A 59 -6.03 -5.47 11.97
CA VAL A 59 -6.94 -5.35 13.11
C VAL A 59 -7.72 -4.04 13.02
N MET A 60 -7.05 -2.94 12.73
CA MET A 60 -7.70 -1.64 12.59
C MET A 60 -8.70 -1.61 11.44
N LEU A 61 -8.38 -2.23 10.32
CA LEU A 61 -9.30 -2.35 9.19
C LEU A 61 -10.58 -3.08 9.58
N THR A 62 -10.44 -4.15 10.36
CA THR A 62 -11.57 -4.97 10.79
C THR A 62 -12.47 -4.21 11.76
N GLU A 63 -11.88 -3.46 12.69
CA GLU A 63 -12.62 -2.75 13.74
C GLU A 63 -13.25 -1.46 13.26
N THR A 64 -12.52 -0.66 12.51
CA THR A 64 -12.98 0.68 12.13
C THR A 64 -13.72 0.73 10.80
N GLY A 65 -13.40 -0.20 9.91
CA GLY A 65 -13.90 -0.15 8.55
C GLY A 65 -13.37 1.02 7.74
N ASP A 66 -12.50 1.83 8.32
CA ASP A 66 -11.91 3.00 7.69
C ASP A 66 -10.41 2.83 7.59
N ILE A 67 -9.95 2.53 6.39
CA ILE A 67 -8.55 2.26 6.11
C ILE A 67 -7.67 3.49 6.38
N GLU A 68 -8.14 4.67 5.99
CA GLU A 68 -7.33 5.87 6.10
C GLU A 68 -7.11 6.27 7.55
N ASP A 69 -8.15 6.24 8.38
CA ASP A 69 -8.03 6.54 9.79
C ASP A 69 -7.13 5.53 10.50
N ALA A 70 -7.29 4.25 10.19
CA ALA A 70 -6.45 3.21 10.75
C ALA A 70 -4.97 3.43 10.42
N LEU A 71 -4.68 3.83 9.19
CA LEU A 71 -3.30 4.08 8.75
C LEU A 71 -2.72 5.35 9.36
N ILE A 72 -3.52 6.37 9.59
CA ILE A 72 -3.08 7.58 10.30
C ILE A 72 -2.72 7.23 11.74
N GLU A 73 -3.57 6.47 12.43
CA GLU A 73 -3.28 6.02 13.79
C GLU A 73 -2.01 5.17 13.85
N LEU A 74 -1.84 4.26 12.90
CA LEU A 74 -0.64 3.44 12.82
C LEU A 74 0.62 4.30 12.62
N ALA A 75 0.55 5.28 11.75
CA ALA A 75 1.67 6.18 11.52
C ALA A 75 2.02 6.99 12.78
N GLU A 76 1.02 7.44 13.54
CA GLU A 76 1.24 8.16 14.80
C GLU A 76 1.88 7.26 15.85
N ILE A 77 1.46 6.01 15.96
CA ILE A 77 2.05 5.04 16.88
C ILE A 77 3.53 4.82 16.54
N ILE A 78 3.84 4.65 15.28
CA ILE A 78 5.21 4.43 14.82
C ILE A 78 6.08 5.67 15.11
N ALA A 79 5.57 6.85 14.76
CA ALA A 79 6.31 8.09 14.98
C ALA A 79 6.44 8.44 16.46
N GLY A 80 5.42 8.17 17.25
CA GLY A 80 5.42 8.45 18.67
C GLY A 80 6.15 7.41 19.52
N GLY A 81 6.42 6.26 18.97
CA GLY A 81 7.07 5.16 19.69
C GLY A 81 8.59 5.22 19.75
N GLU A 82 9.17 6.26 19.20
CA GLU A 82 10.63 6.42 19.20
C GLU A 82 11.14 7.15 20.41
#